data_d81c42d8e0cd75c88aadd2b6b4ade5ee
#
_entry.id   d81c42d8e0cd75c88aadd2b6b4ade5ee
#
_cell.length_a   1.000
_cell.length_b   1.000
_cell.length_c   1.000
_cell.angle_alpha   90.00
_cell.angle_beta   90.00
_cell.angle_gamma   90.00
#
_symmetry.space_group_name_H-M   'P 1'
#
loop_
_entity.id
_entity.type
_entity.pdbx_description
1 polymer ?
#
loop_
_entity_poly.entity_id
_entity_poly.type
_entity_poly.pdbx_seq_one_letter_code
_entity_poly.pdbx_strand_id
1 'polypeptide(L)'
;MLPKLELHHLQLIMTNKVILKKETQEILKNFATINSSILFRKGNKIKTISVGENAVAEYGCDEDFPQDFGIYDLTQFLNGLDLFTNDEKRKGVTEWTEPVLEFSNQSFVTIHGQGKAAGYTARYFFSSPEITLKAAPEKDITFPDSDMEFSIKPDDLASMTKAASAYKLPDLCFKSDEAGSITMEVCDREDPTCNVYAQKIKGHASGSYELYMKIDNIKIFAGGYDIKVSKNLITEWKHKSVNLKYYIALEP
;
A
#
# COMPACT_ATOMS: atom_id res chain seq x y z
N MET A 1 -34.11 17.85 -27.35
CA MET A 1 -33.00 18.67 -26.80
C MET A 1 -33.26 18.82 -25.30
N LEU A 2 -32.63 18.01 -24.46
CA LEU A 2 -32.82 18.10 -23.01
C LEU A 2 -32.27 19.46 -22.52
N PRO A 3 -32.93 20.14 -21.58
CA PRO A 3 -32.48 21.44 -21.09
C PRO A 3 -31.11 21.30 -20.41
N LYS A 4 -30.25 22.32 -20.63
CA LYS A 4 -28.88 22.37 -20.10
C LYS A 4 -28.79 22.13 -18.58
N LEU A 5 -29.86 22.38 -17.83
CA LEU A 5 -29.94 22.12 -16.39
C LEU A 5 -29.98 20.62 -16.06
N GLU A 6 -30.67 19.81 -16.85
CA GLU A 6 -30.72 18.35 -16.63
C GLU A 6 -29.40 17.66 -16.96
N LEU A 7 -28.70 18.14 -18.03
CA LEU A 7 -27.35 17.63 -18.34
C LEU A 7 -26.34 17.95 -17.25
N HIS A 8 -26.44 19.16 -16.67
CA HIS A 8 -25.54 19.56 -15.58
C HIS A 8 -25.86 18.79 -14.29
N HIS A 9 -27.14 18.53 -14.02
CA HIS A 9 -27.57 17.73 -12.87
C HIS A 9 -27.19 16.26 -13.03
N LEU A 10 -27.32 15.69 -14.22
CA LEU A 10 -26.84 14.34 -14.56
C LEU A 10 -25.31 14.23 -14.49
N GLN A 11 -24.56 15.26 -14.92
CA GLN A 11 -23.12 15.33 -14.79
C GLN A 11 -22.69 15.43 -13.31
N LEU A 12 -23.38 16.23 -12.49
CA LEU A 12 -23.13 16.31 -11.03
C LEU A 12 -23.44 15.00 -10.31
N ILE A 13 -24.47 14.27 -10.73
CA ILE A 13 -24.83 12.96 -10.18
C ILE A 13 -23.79 11.91 -10.55
N MET A 14 -23.17 11.99 -11.72
CA MET A 14 -22.11 11.07 -12.14
C MET A 14 -20.75 11.37 -11.48
N THR A 15 -20.49 12.60 -11.04
CA THR A 15 -19.20 13.00 -10.42
C THR A 15 -19.05 12.60 -8.96
N ASN A 16 -20.12 12.17 -8.29
CA ASN A 16 -20.10 11.79 -6.88
C ASN A 16 -20.11 10.29 -6.63
N LYS A 17 -19.99 9.47 -7.67
CA LYS A 17 -19.96 8.01 -7.55
C LYS A 17 -18.61 7.47 -8.00
N VAL A 18 -18.05 6.60 -7.19
CA VAL A 18 -16.79 5.92 -7.45
C VAL A 18 -17.01 4.42 -7.41
N ILE A 19 -16.63 3.72 -8.47
CA ILE A 19 -16.60 2.25 -8.49
C ILE A 19 -15.27 1.85 -7.91
N LEU A 20 -15.27 1.18 -6.75
CA LEU A 20 -14.04 0.77 -6.08
C LEU A 20 -13.55 -0.56 -6.63
N LYS A 21 -12.50 -0.51 -7.44
CA LYS A 21 -11.93 -1.67 -8.13
C LYS A 21 -11.34 -2.68 -7.17
N LYS A 22 -11.30 -3.93 -7.62
CA LYS A 22 -10.70 -5.03 -6.85
C LYS A 22 -9.25 -4.77 -6.48
N GLU A 23 -8.44 -4.28 -7.43
CA GLU A 23 -7.03 -3.96 -7.19
C GLU A 23 -6.88 -2.96 -6.04
N THR A 24 -7.66 -1.89 -6.06
CA THR A 24 -7.65 -0.87 -5.01
C THR A 24 -8.05 -1.46 -3.65
N GLN A 25 -9.07 -2.32 -3.60
CA GLN A 25 -9.47 -3.01 -2.37
C GLN A 25 -8.35 -3.89 -1.81
N GLU A 26 -7.65 -4.65 -2.66
CA GLU A 26 -6.52 -5.50 -2.24
C GLU A 26 -5.34 -4.67 -1.71
N ILE A 27 -5.04 -3.53 -2.36
CA ILE A 27 -3.99 -2.61 -1.89
C ILE A 27 -4.39 -1.96 -0.57
N LEU A 28 -5.65 -1.56 -0.40
CA LEU A 28 -6.16 -1.05 0.87
C LEU A 28 -6.11 -2.10 1.98
N LYS A 29 -6.32 -3.39 1.70
CA LYS A 29 -6.10 -4.48 2.66
C LYS A 29 -4.64 -4.55 3.11
N ASN A 30 -3.69 -4.34 2.19
CA ASN A 30 -2.28 -4.22 2.54
C ASN A 30 -2.03 -2.95 3.39
N PHE A 31 -2.57 -1.79 3.01
CA PHE A 31 -2.42 -0.55 3.76
C PHE A 31 -2.95 -0.65 5.20
N ALA A 32 -4.03 -1.42 5.42
CA ALA A 32 -4.56 -1.70 6.75
C ALA A 32 -3.55 -2.43 7.66
N THR A 33 -2.57 -3.14 7.09
CA THR A 33 -1.48 -3.75 7.88
C THR A 33 -0.41 -2.75 8.31
N ILE A 34 -0.30 -1.62 7.60
CA ILE A 34 0.63 -0.53 7.89
C ILE A 34 0.03 0.41 8.93
N ASN A 35 -1.22 0.83 8.69
CA ASN A 35 -1.98 1.71 9.58
C ASN A 35 -3.46 1.34 9.54
N SER A 36 -4.08 1.22 10.71
CA SER A 36 -5.50 0.90 10.82
C SER A 36 -6.41 2.04 10.35
N SER A 37 -5.91 3.27 10.26
CA SER A 37 -6.65 4.44 9.78
C SER A 37 -6.04 5.02 8.51
N ILE A 38 -6.86 5.69 7.70
CA ILE A 38 -6.40 6.31 6.47
C ILE A 38 -7.18 7.60 6.16
N LEU A 39 -6.49 8.59 5.61
CA LEU A 39 -7.07 9.79 5.04
C LEU A 39 -6.99 9.71 3.51
N PHE A 40 -8.14 9.56 2.87
CA PHE A 40 -8.26 9.73 1.44
C PHE A 40 -8.26 11.21 1.10
N ARG A 41 -7.45 11.59 0.13
CA ARG A 41 -7.47 12.93 -0.47
C ARG A 41 -8.27 12.89 -1.76
N LYS A 42 -8.85 14.04 -2.10
CA LYS A 42 -9.46 14.24 -3.41
C LYS A 42 -8.48 13.92 -4.53
N GLY A 43 -8.93 13.18 -5.55
CA GLY A 43 -8.10 12.74 -6.67
C GLY A 43 -7.86 11.24 -6.67
N ASN A 44 -6.81 10.81 -7.33
CA ASN A 44 -6.51 9.40 -7.61
C ASN A 44 -5.24 8.87 -6.90
N LYS A 45 -4.78 9.55 -5.86
CA LYS A 45 -3.61 9.12 -5.09
C LYS A 45 -4.00 8.77 -3.67
N ILE A 46 -3.71 7.55 -3.25
CA ILE A 46 -3.95 7.06 -1.90
C ILE A 46 -2.59 6.89 -1.21
N LYS A 47 -2.44 7.44 -0.01
CA LYS A 47 -1.22 7.34 0.78
C LYS A 47 -1.52 6.85 2.18
N THR A 48 -0.61 6.08 2.75
CA THR A 48 -0.64 5.70 4.16
C THR A 48 0.75 5.84 4.79
N ILE A 49 0.81 6.00 6.10
CA ILE A 49 2.04 6.07 6.88
C ILE A 49 1.91 5.18 8.11
N SER A 50 2.97 4.46 8.46
CA SER A 50 2.99 3.65 9.69
C SER A 50 2.90 4.52 10.95
N VAL A 51 2.38 3.94 12.03
CA VAL A 51 2.27 4.64 13.32
C VAL A 51 3.62 5.15 13.80
N GLY A 52 4.70 4.38 13.57
CA GLY A 52 6.07 4.74 13.91
C GLY A 52 6.76 5.69 12.91
N GLU A 53 6.08 6.13 11.85
CA GLU A 53 6.61 7.02 10.80
C GLU A 53 7.81 6.48 10.03
N ASN A 54 8.04 5.18 10.11
CA ASN A 54 9.17 4.50 9.48
C ASN A 54 8.83 3.86 8.11
N ALA A 55 7.57 3.90 7.71
CA ALA A 55 7.12 3.43 6.39
C ALA A 55 5.99 4.30 5.84
N VAL A 56 6.12 4.70 4.58
CA VAL A 56 5.07 5.40 3.81
C VAL A 56 4.78 4.57 2.57
N ALA A 57 3.50 4.42 2.23
CA ALA A 57 3.08 3.82 0.97
C ALA A 57 2.27 4.81 0.14
N GLU A 58 2.46 4.79 -1.17
CA GLU A 58 1.77 5.62 -2.15
C GLU A 58 1.23 4.75 -3.28
N TYR A 59 -0.06 4.87 -3.56
CA TYR A 59 -0.74 4.18 -4.63
C TYR A 59 -1.47 5.15 -5.53
N GLY A 60 -1.17 5.12 -6.82
CA GLY A 60 -1.93 5.83 -7.85
C GLY A 60 -2.99 4.90 -8.41
N CYS A 61 -4.24 5.10 -8.01
CA CYS A 61 -5.39 4.30 -8.43
C CYS A 61 -6.05 4.88 -9.69
N ASP A 62 -6.96 4.10 -10.27
CA ASP A 62 -7.77 4.55 -11.41
C ASP A 62 -9.04 5.31 -10.96
N GLU A 63 -9.42 5.19 -9.70
CA GLU A 63 -10.53 5.92 -9.10
C GLU A 63 -10.16 7.38 -8.88
N ASP A 64 -11.13 8.27 -9.11
CA ASP A 64 -10.99 9.71 -8.78
C ASP A 64 -11.97 10.04 -7.65
N PHE A 65 -11.44 10.21 -6.44
CA PHE A 65 -12.23 10.52 -5.26
C PHE A 65 -12.64 11.99 -5.27
N PRO A 66 -13.93 12.30 -5.10
CA PRO A 66 -14.45 13.67 -5.28
C PRO A 66 -14.13 14.62 -4.13
N GLN A 67 -13.76 14.09 -2.95
CA GLN A 67 -13.51 14.86 -1.73
C GLN A 67 -12.52 14.14 -0.81
N ASP A 68 -11.98 14.86 0.16
CA ASP A 68 -11.22 14.29 1.27
C ASP A 68 -12.18 13.59 2.24
N PHE A 69 -11.76 12.43 2.77
CA PHE A 69 -12.51 11.72 3.82
C PHE A 69 -11.60 10.80 4.64
N GLY A 70 -11.90 10.70 5.93
CA GLY A 70 -11.14 9.89 6.87
C GLY A 70 -11.84 8.58 7.23
N ILE A 71 -11.09 7.48 7.20
CA ILE A 71 -11.52 6.16 7.68
C ILE A 71 -10.70 5.83 8.94
N TYR A 72 -11.37 5.69 10.08
CA TYR A 72 -10.70 5.36 11.35
C TYR A 72 -10.30 3.89 11.43
N ASP A 73 -11.18 2.98 11.03
CA ASP A 73 -10.93 1.54 10.98
C ASP A 73 -11.05 1.05 9.54
N LEU A 74 -9.91 1.02 8.85
CA LEU A 74 -9.83 0.60 7.45
C LEU A 74 -10.23 -0.87 7.29
N THR A 75 -9.92 -1.73 8.26
CA THR A 75 -10.32 -3.14 8.23
C THR A 75 -11.83 -3.28 8.32
N GLN A 76 -12.49 -2.53 9.22
CA GLN A 76 -13.95 -2.53 9.33
C GLN A 76 -14.61 -2.02 8.04
N PHE A 77 -14.06 -0.94 7.46
CA PHE A 77 -14.54 -0.41 6.18
C PHE A 77 -14.45 -1.45 5.06
N LEU A 78 -13.31 -2.12 4.92
CA LEU A 78 -13.08 -3.15 3.91
C LEU A 78 -13.98 -4.38 4.11
N ASN A 79 -14.16 -4.82 5.36
CA ASN A 79 -15.11 -5.89 5.68
C ASN A 79 -16.56 -5.49 5.33
N GLY A 80 -16.90 -4.21 5.50
CA GLY A 80 -18.19 -3.67 5.07
C GLY A 80 -18.35 -3.71 3.56
N LEU A 81 -17.30 -3.41 2.79
CA LEU A 81 -17.29 -3.52 1.32
C LEU A 81 -17.42 -4.97 0.86
N ASP A 82 -16.80 -5.92 1.55
CA ASP A 82 -16.87 -7.35 1.20
C ASP A 82 -18.31 -7.91 1.26
N LEU A 83 -19.25 -7.25 1.95
CA LEU A 83 -20.68 -7.60 1.90
C LEU A 83 -21.31 -7.33 0.53
N PHE A 84 -20.75 -6.43 -0.23
CA PHE A 84 -21.24 -6.00 -1.55
C PHE A 84 -20.43 -6.57 -2.71
N THR A 85 -19.27 -7.17 -2.42
CA THR A 85 -18.48 -7.91 -3.40
C THR A 85 -18.98 -9.35 -3.42
N ASN A 86 -19.37 -9.86 -4.58
CA ASN A 86 -19.68 -11.28 -4.70
C ASN A 86 -18.39 -12.10 -4.66
N ASP A 87 -18.02 -12.62 -3.50
CA ASP A 87 -16.98 -13.64 -3.42
C ASP A 87 -17.56 -15.00 -3.85
N GLU A 88 -17.50 -15.25 -5.15
CA GLU A 88 -18.06 -16.44 -5.80
C GLU A 88 -17.20 -17.69 -5.66
N LYS A 89 -16.01 -17.59 -5.07
CA LYS A 89 -15.20 -18.78 -4.71
C LYS A 89 -15.98 -19.77 -3.84
N ARG A 90 -16.99 -19.28 -3.11
CA ARG A 90 -17.87 -20.13 -2.27
C ARG A 90 -18.96 -20.88 -3.05
N LYS A 91 -19.27 -20.50 -4.31
CA LYS A 91 -20.42 -21.08 -5.06
C LYS A 91 -20.15 -21.34 -6.55
N GLY A 92 -18.90 -21.31 -7.01
CA GLY A 92 -18.57 -21.65 -8.41
C GLY A 92 -19.04 -20.61 -9.45
N VAL A 93 -19.27 -19.38 -9.05
CA VAL A 93 -19.65 -18.27 -9.92
C VAL A 93 -18.43 -17.36 -10.12
N THR A 94 -18.17 -16.88 -11.34
CA THR A 94 -16.90 -16.28 -11.77
C THR A 94 -16.92 -14.75 -11.91
N GLU A 95 -18.02 -14.08 -11.57
CA GLU A 95 -18.13 -12.63 -11.73
C GLU A 95 -17.95 -11.88 -10.41
N TRP A 96 -16.82 -11.17 -10.30
CA TRP A 96 -16.57 -10.17 -9.28
C TRP A 96 -17.46 -8.95 -9.56
N THR A 97 -18.21 -8.49 -8.56
CA THR A 97 -18.94 -7.22 -8.64
C THR A 97 -18.31 -6.20 -7.73
N GLU A 98 -18.03 -5.03 -8.29
CA GLU A 98 -17.38 -3.93 -7.57
C GLU A 98 -18.43 -3.07 -6.88
N PRO A 99 -18.25 -2.68 -5.61
CA PRO A 99 -19.16 -1.78 -4.91
C PRO A 99 -19.08 -0.36 -5.47
N VAL A 100 -20.21 0.34 -5.45
CA VAL A 100 -20.28 1.77 -5.81
C VAL A 100 -20.31 2.60 -4.54
N LEU A 101 -19.36 3.51 -4.40
CA LEU A 101 -19.31 4.50 -3.33
C LEU A 101 -19.98 5.78 -3.80
N GLU A 102 -21.00 6.27 -3.08
CA GLU A 102 -21.68 7.52 -3.39
C GLU A 102 -21.40 8.57 -2.32
N PHE A 103 -20.77 9.67 -2.75
CA PHE A 103 -20.32 10.79 -1.94
C PHE A 103 -21.31 11.97 -2.00
N SER A 104 -22.57 11.73 -1.67
CA SER A 104 -23.59 12.80 -1.62
C SER A 104 -23.66 13.54 -0.27
N ASN A 105 -22.79 13.18 0.67
CA ASN A 105 -22.74 13.75 2.01
C ASN A 105 -21.30 13.97 2.49
N GLN A 106 -21.09 15.01 3.29
CA GLN A 106 -19.77 15.35 3.88
C GLN A 106 -19.39 14.46 5.08
N SER A 107 -20.35 13.74 5.66
CA SER A 107 -20.14 12.99 6.91
C SER A 107 -20.08 11.48 6.72
N PHE A 108 -20.52 10.97 5.57
CA PHE A 108 -20.54 9.54 5.29
C PHE A 108 -20.51 9.25 3.78
N VAL A 109 -20.09 8.05 3.42
CA VAL A 109 -20.26 7.47 2.09
C VAL A 109 -21.39 6.44 2.13
N THR A 110 -22.23 6.43 1.09
CA THR A 110 -23.20 5.35 0.87
C THR A 110 -22.58 4.31 -0.06
N ILE A 111 -22.55 3.08 0.39
CA ILE A 111 -22.05 1.93 -0.36
C ILE A 111 -23.26 1.25 -1.02
N HIS A 112 -23.21 1.05 -2.32
CA HIS A 112 -24.25 0.36 -3.08
C HIS A 112 -23.73 -0.95 -3.65
N GLY A 113 -24.48 -2.01 -3.45
CA GLY A 113 -24.21 -3.29 -4.08
C GLY A 113 -24.62 -3.30 -5.56
N GLN A 114 -23.93 -4.13 -6.32
CA GLN A 114 -24.25 -4.42 -7.73
C GLN A 114 -24.53 -5.91 -7.93
N GLY A 115 -25.05 -6.28 -9.10
CA GLY A 115 -25.32 -7.68 -9.41
C GLY A 115 -26.29 -8.32 -8.42
N LYS A 116 -25.88 -9.38 -7.74
CA LYS A 116 -26.70 -10.08 -6.74
C LYS A 116 -26.92 -9.27 -5.46
N ALA A 117 -26.05 -8.31 -5.17
CA ALA A 117 -26.20 -7.38 -4.06
C ALA A 117 -26.97 -6.10 -4.46
N ALA A 118 -27.52 -6.04 -5.66
CA ALA A 118 -28.32 -4.90 -6.11
C ALA A 118 -29.52 -4.66 -5.16
N GLY A 119 -29.72 -3.39 -4.78
CA GLY A 119 -30.76 -3.00 -3.82
C GLY A 119 -30.31 -3.00 -2.35
N TYR A 120 -29.15 -3.56 -2.02
CA TYR A 120 -28.57 -3.40 -0.69
C TYR A 120 -27.69 -2.16 -0.64
N THR A 121 -27.76 -1.45 0.49
CA THR A 121 -26.95 -0.26 0.76
C THR A 121 -26.44 -0.27 2.19
N ALA A 122 -25.27 0.34 2.40
CA ALA A 122 -24.77 0.65 3.74
C ALA A 122 -24.26 2.09 3.78
N ARG A 123 -24.20 2.67 4.98
CA ARG A 123 -23.54 3.97 5.21
C ARG A 123 -22.35 3.75 6.10
N TYR A 124 -21.21 4.30 5.70
CA TYR A 124 -20.02 4.35 6.53
C TYR A 124 -19.70 5.81 6.88
N PHE A 125 -19.68 6.13 8.18
CA PHE A 125 -19.45 7.48 8.65
C PHE A 125 -17.95 7.78 8.70
N PHE A 126 -17.59 8.96 8.24
CA PHE A 126 -16.21 9.43 8.22
C PHE A 126 -15.74 9.83 9.61
N SER A 127 -14.46 9.66 9.87
CA SER A 127 -13.79 10.19 11.05
C SER A 127 -13.22 11.57 10.78
N SER A 128 -13.17 12.41 11.81
CA SER A 128 -12.49 13.70 11.72
C SER A 128 -10.99 13.47 11.52
N PRO A 129 -10.39 13.99 10.42
CA PRO A 129 -8.96 13.83 10.16
C PRO A 129 -8.07 14.41 11.25
N GLU A 130 -8.54 15.49 11.90
CA GLU A 130 -7.73 16.28 12.85
C GLU A 130 -7.55 15.60 14.21
N ILE A 131 -8.46 14.68 14.57
CA ILE A 131 -8.51 14.13 15.94
C ILE A 131 -7.99 12.70 16.01
N THR A 132 -8.15 11.90 14.94
CA THR A 132 -8.04 10.45 15.05
C THR A 132 -7.13 9.79 14.01
N LEU A 133 -6.66 10.52 13.00
CA LEU A 133 -5.94 9.92 11.89
C LEU A 133 -4.48 10.35 11.87
N LYS A 134 -3.58 9.37 11.84
CA LYS A 134 -2.22 9.64 11.41
C LYS A 134 -2.17 9.61 9.88
N ALA A 135 -2.28 10.79 9.28
CA ALA A 135 -2.29 10.95 7.84
C ALA A 135 -0.87 10.98 7.27
N ALA A 136 -0.67 10.33 6.12
CA ALA A 136 0.56 10.47 5.36
C ALA A 136 0.76 11.92 4.87
N PRO A 137 2.02 12.37 4.70
CA PRO A 137 2.32 13.69 4.17
C PRO A 137 1.67 13.91 2.81
N GLU A 138 1.13 15.11 2.59
CA GLU A 138 0.51 15.48 1.31
C GLU A 138 1.56 15.57 0.20
N LYS A 139 2.72 16.18 0.54
CA LYS A 139 3.84 16.29 -0.39
C LYS A 139 4.38 14.91 -0.77
N ASP A 140 4.76 14.78 -2.03
CA ASP A 140 5.46 13.57 -2.49
C ASP A 140 6.86 13.50 -1.86
N ILE A 141 7.29 12.29 -1.55
CA ILE A 141 8.62 12.04 -1.03
C ILE A 141 9.62 12.17 -2.18
N THR A 142 10.59 13.07 -2.01
CA THR A 142 11.73 13.15 -2.92
C THR A 142 12.79 12.17 -2.43
N PHE A 143 13.01 11.11 -3.20
CA PHE A 143 14.06 10.13 -2.87
C PHE A 143 15.43 10.76 -3.13
N PRO A 144 16.40 10.64 -2.18
CA PRO A 144 17.77 11.10 -2.40
C PRO A 144 18.49 10.24 -3.45
N ASP A 145 19.76 10.56 -3.73
CA ASP A 145 20.60 9.72 -4.58
C ASP A 145 20.66 8.30 -4.03
N SER A 146 20.52 7.31 -4.92
CA SER A 146 20.62 5.90 -4.55
C SER A 146 22.06 5.44 -4.55
N ASP A 147 22.44 4.71 -3.51
CA ASP A 147 23.76 4.06 -3.39
C ASP A 147 23.71 2.61 -3.89
N MET A 148 22.54 1.95 -3.83
CA MET A 148 22.30 0.63 -4.42
C MET A 148 20.96 0.62 -5.18
N GLU A 149 20.95 -0.03 -6.36
CA GLU A 149 19.74 -0.25 -7.16
C GLU A 149 19.69 -1.69 -7.65
N PHE A 150 18.57 -2.36 -7.42
CA PHE A 150 18.37 -3.75 -7.83
C PHE A 150 16.89 -4.10 -7.95
N SER A 151 16.63 -5.28 -8.53
CA SER A 151 15.29 -5.82 -8.65
C SER A 151 15.16 -7.14 -7.93
N ILE A 152 14.01 -7.37 -7.31
CA ILE A 152 13.65 -8.66 -6.71
C ILE A 152 12.38 -9.23 -7.33
N LYS A 153 12.27 -10.55 -7.29
CA LYS A 153 11.06 -11.30 -7.62
C LYS A 153 10.23 -11.54 -6.35
N PRO A 154 8.93 -11.88 -6.49
CA PRO A 154 8.09 -12.22 -5.35
C PRO A 154 8.69 -13.31 -4.45
N ASP A 155 9.30 -14.35 -5.05
CA ASP A 155 9.88 -15.47 -4.33
C ASP A 155 11.14 -15.10 -3.53
N ASP A 156 11.90 -14.09 -3.99
CA ASP A 156 13.10 -13.63 -3.28
C ASP A 156 12.73 -13.07 -1.90
N LEU A 157 11.75 -12.15 -1.87
CA LEU A 157 11.29 -11.58 -0.60
C LEU A 157 10.59 -12.61 0.28
N ALA A 158 9.76 -13.48 -0.30
CA ALA A 158 9.09 -14.55 0.43
C ALA A 158 10.10 -15.50 1.11
N SER A 159 11.21 -15.79 0.44
CA SER A 159 12.29 -16.62 0.99
C SER A 159 13.00 -15.92 2.15
N MET A 160 13.28 -14.61 2.04
CA MET A 160 13.87 -13.81 3.10
C MET A 160 12.97 -13.75 4.34
N THR A 161 11.69 -13.43 4.18
CA THR A 161 10.75 -13.35 5.31
C THR A 161 10.51 -14.71 5.97
N LYS A 162 10.48 -15.78 5.18
CA LYS A 162 10.39 -17.15 5.70
C LYS A 162 11.63 -17.53 6.52
N ALA A 163 12.84 -17.21 6.02
CA ALA A 163 14.08 -17.46 6.74
C ALA A 163 14.17 -16.63 8.03
N ALA A 164 13.82 -15.33 7.97
CA ALA A 164 13.74 -14.47 9.13
C ALA A 164 12.83 -15.04 10.22
N SER A 165 11.64 -15.51 9.83
CA SER A 165 10.69 -16.16 10.77
C SER A 165 11.24 -17.48 11.33
N ALA A 166 11.84 -18.34 10.49
CA ALA A 166 12.35 -19.65 10.90
C ALA A 166 13.52 -19.55 11.90
N TYR A 167 14.40 -18.58 11.70
CA TYR A 167 15.56 -18.36 12.55
C TYR A 167 15.36 -17.25 13.59
N LYS A 168 14.17 -16.60 13.60
CA LYS A 168 13.83 -15.45 14.48
C LYS A 168 14.80 -14.29 14.33
N LEU A 169 15.13 -13.94 13.09
CA LEU A 169 16.06 -12.87 12.74
C LEU A 169 15.30 -11.55 12.56
N PRO A 170 15.68 -10.48 13.26
CA PRO A 170 14.94 -9.23 13.27
C PRO A 170 15.26 -8.29 12.09
N ASP A 171 16.42 -8.48 11.45
CA ASP A 171 16.96 -7.50 10.50
C ASP A 171 17.09 -8.06 9.09
N LEU A 172 16.75 -7.23 8.10
CA LEU A 172 17.15 -7.38 6.70
C LEU A 172 18.30 -6.43 6.43
N CYS A 173 19.41 -6.96 5.96
CA CYS A 173 20.59 -6.21 5.59
C CYS A 173 20.76 -6.16 4.06
N PHE A 174 21.07 -4.98 3.55
CA PHE A 174 21.53 -4.75 2.18
C PHE A 174 23.04 -4.53 2.23
N LYS A 175 23.80 -5.49 1.71
CA LYS A 175 25.27 -5.42 1.65
C LYS A 175 25.72 -5.20 0.22
N SER A 176 26.75 -4.39 0.04
CA SER A 176 27.48 -4.32 -1.21
C SER A 176 28.98 -4.27 -0.97
N ASP A 177 29.73 -4.77 -1.95
CA ASP A 177 31.19 -4.69 -1.95
C ASP A 177 31.68 -3.61 -2.94
N GLU A 178 33.00 -3.34 -2.92
CA GLU A 178 33.63 -2.37 -3.83
C GLU A 178 33.53 -2.77 -5.32
N ALA A 179 33.29 -4.04 -5.60
CA ALA A 179 33.05 -4.53 -6.96
C ALA A 179 31.60 -4.31 -7.43
N GLY A 180 30.72 -3.77 -6.56
CA GLY A 180 29.34 -3.48 -6.84
C GLY A 180 28.41 -4.69 -6.73
N SER A 181 28.87 -5.82 -6.16
CA SER A 181 28.02 -7.00 -5.91
C SER A 181 27.07 -6.70 -4.76
N ILE A 182 25.79 -7.06 -4.90
CA ILE A 182 24.76 -6.84 -3.89
C ILE A 182 24.34 -8.18 -3.28
N THR A 183 24.19 -8.18 -1.96
CA THR A 183 23.65 -9.30 -1.19
C THR A 183 22.53 -8.80 -0.29
N MET A 184 21.37 -9.46 -0.33
CA MET A 184 20.34 -9.34 0.71
C MET A 184 20.54 -10.45 1.73
N GLU A 185 20.47 -10.10 3.00
CA GLU A 185 20.74 -11.02 4.10
C GLU A 185 19.77 -10.77 5.25
N VAL A 186 19.21 -11.84 5.84
CA VAL A 186 18.51 -11.72 7.13
C VAL A 186 19.42 -12.21 8.24
N CYS A 187 19.54 -11.41 9.29
CA CYS A 187 20.46 -11.59 10.40
C CYS A 187 19.93 -10.91 11.66
N ASP A 188 20.70 -11.00 12.73
CA ASP A 188 20.57 -10.15 13.91
C ASP A 188 21.85 -9.31 14.02
N ARG A 189 21.74 -8.00 13.77
CA ARG A 189 22.92 -7.10 13.78
C ARG A 189 23.57 -6.96 15.17
N GLU A 190 22.83 -7.30 16.23
CA GLU A 190 23.30 -7.21 17.62
C GLU A 190 24.01 -8.51 18.07
N ASP A 191 23.76 -9.64 17.36
CA ASP A 191 24.40 -10.92 17.64
C ASP A 191 25.27 -11.39 16.45
N PRO A 192 26.59 -11.17 16.49
CA PRO A 192 27.48 -11.60 15.40
C PRO A 192 27.62 -13.13 15.26
N THR A 193 27.04 -13.89 16.20
CA THR A 193 27.02 -15.36 16.16
C THR A 193 25.68 -15.92 15.68
N CYS A 194 24.73 -15.07 15.30
CA CYS A 194 23.41 -15.48 14.83
C CYS A 194 23.48 -16.31 13.54
N ASN A 195 22.43 -17.07 13.30
CA ASN A 195 22.23 -17.66 11.97
C ASN A 195 22.04 -16.56 10.93
N VAL A 196 22.46 -16.82 9.70
CA VAL A 196 22.33 -15.90 8.57
C VAL A 196 21.74 -16.64 7.39
N TYR A 197 20.81 -15.99 6.68
CA TYR A 197 20.34 -16.45 5.38
C TYR A 197 20.55 -15.35 4.36
N ALA A 198 21.32 -15.61 3.30
CA ALA A 198 21.76 -14.60 2.36
C ALA A 198 21.52 -15.04 0.91
N GLN A 199 21.22 -14.06 0.06
CA GLN A 199 21.02 -14.23 -1.38
C GLN A 199 21.76 -13.13 -2.14
N LYS A 200 22.56 -13.52 -3.14
CA LYS A 200 23.17 -12.57 -4.09
C LYS A 200 22.13 -12.07 -5.05
N ILE A 201 22.07 -10.77 -5.24
CA ILE A 201 21.12 -10.08 -6.11
C ILE A 201 21.89 -9.37 -7.23
N LYS A 202 21.34 -9.43 -8.44
CA LYS A 202 21.88 -8.66 -9.57
C LYS A 202 21.42 -7.22 -9.46
N GLY A 203 22.36 -6.29 -9.45
CA GLY A 203 22.09 -4.87 -9.32
C GLY A 203 23.34 -4.03 -9.54
N HIS A 204 23.26 -2.78 -9.12
CA HIS A 204 24.35 -1.83 -9.15
C HIS A 204 24.51 -1.19 -7.76
N ALA A 205 25.73 -1.09 -7.29
CA ALA A 205 26.08 -0.35 -6.08
C ALA A 205 27.24 0.62 -6.37
N SER A 206 27.19 1.81 -5.78
CA SER A 206 28.19 2.86 -5.96
C SER A 206 29.42 2.73 -5.05
N GLY A 207 29.42 1.74 -4.15
CA GLY A 207 30.49 1.49 -3.18
C GLY A 207 30.16 0.33 -2.25
N SER A 208 30.94 0.20 -1.19
CA SER A 208 30.74 -0.82 -0.15
C SER A 208 29.83 -0.25 0.95
N TYR A 209 28.70 -0.90 1.17
CA TYR A 209 27.70 -0.50 2.15
C TYR A 209 27.20 -1.71 2.93
N GLU A 210 26.74 -1.45 4.16
CA GLU A 210 26.04 -2.39 5.01
C GLU A 210 24.92 -1.63 5.72
N LEU A 211 23.66 -1.79 5.23
CA LEU A 211 22.52 -1.00 5.62
C LEU A 211 21.38 -1.91 6.09
N TYR A 212 20.81 -1.62 7.25
CA TYR A 212 19.86 -2.49 7.94
C TYR A 212 18.45 -1.93 7.96
N MET A 213 17.48 -2.83 7.93
CA MET A 213 16.05 -2.56 8.05
C MET A 213 15.42 -3.60 8.98
N LYS A 214 14.49 -3.20 9.83
CA LYS A 214 13.68 -4.16 10.60
C LYS A 214 12.73 -4.93 9.67
N ILE A 215 12.73 -6.25 9.78
CA ILE A 215 11.83 -7.14 9.03
C ILE A 215 10.36 -6.75 9.25
N ASP A 216 9.99 -6.36 10.47
CA ASP A 216 8.63 -5.97 10.84
C ASP A 216 8.13 -4.70 10.12
N ASN A 217 9.04 -3.90 9.55
CA ASN A 217 8.70 -2.74 8.75
C ASN A 217 8.32 -3.10 7.29
N ILE A 218 8.59 -4.34 6.86
CA ILE A 218 8.32 -4.81 5.51
C ILE A 218 6.88 -5.31 5.41
N LYS A 219 5.93 -4.38 5.38
CA LYS A 219 4.50 -4.63 5.22
C LYS A 219 4.05 -4.24 3.82
N ILE A 220 4.67 -4.84 2.82
CA ILE A 220 4.44 -4.48 1.42
C ILE A 220 3.51 -5.46 0.70
N PHE A 221 2.84 -5.00 -0.34
CA PHE A 221 1.96 -5.79 -1.18
C PHE A 221 2.74 -6.88 -1.92
N ALA A 222 2.13 -8.04 -2.14
CA ALA A 222 2.80 -9.14 -2.80
C ALA A 222 3.17 -8.81 -4.25
N GLY A 223 4.42 -9.05 -4.63
CA GLY A 223 4.89 -8.77 -5.99
C GLY A 223 6.41 -8.70 -6.14
N GLY A 224 6.85 -8.37 -7.33
CA GLY A 224 8.24 -8.03 -7.62
C GLY A 224 8.46 -6.53 -7.52
N TYR A 225 9.67 -6.14 -7.15
CA TYR A 225 10.01 -4.74 -6.89
C TYR A 225 11.32 -4.33 -7.56
N ASP A 226 11.36 -3.08 -7.99
CA ASP A 226 12.60 -2.35 -8.21
C ASP A 226 12.90 -1.56 -6.95
N ILE A 227 14.09 -1.75 -6.39
CA ILE A 227 14.48 -1.24 -5.08
C ILE A 227 15.64 -0.28 -5.24
N LYS A 228 15.55 0.86 -4.56
CA LYS A 228 16.63 1.81 -4.36
C LYS A 228 16.94 1.90 -2.88
N VAL A 229 18.20 1.88 -2.55
CA VAL A 229 18.70 2.00 -1.17
C VAL A 229 19.64 3.18 -1.10
N SER A 230 19.43 4.07 -0.14
CA SER A 230 20.30 5.22 0.11
C SER A 230 20.94 5.14 1.48
N LYS A 231 22.23 5.50 1.58
CA LYS A 231 22.93 5.71 2.85
C LYS A 231 22.33 6.83 3.71
N ASN A 232 21.41 7.63 3.14
CA ASN A 232 20.60 8.58 3.89
C ASN A 232 19.45 7.89 4.67
N LEU A 233 19.58 6.60 4.92
CA LEU A 233 18.69 5.77 5.75
C LEU A 233 17.26 5.66 5.23
N ILE A 234 17.09 5.57 3.92
CA ILE A 234 15.78 5.36 3.28
C ILE A 234 15.89 4.40 2.11
N THR A 235 14.83 3.61 1.89
CA THR A 235 14.66 2.77 0.70
C THR A 235 13.40 3.17 -0.06
N GLU A 236 13.43 3.05 -1.39
CA GLU A 236 12.25 3.12 -2.26
C GLU A 236 12.02 1.73 -2.87
N TRP A 237 10.80 1.22 -2.75
CA TRP A 237 10.35 -0.05 -3.30
C TRP A 237 9.24 0.23 -4.31
N LYS A 238 9.56 0.20 -5.59
CA LYS A 238 8.59 0.41 -6.67
C LYS A 238 8.07 -0.93 -7.16
N HIS A 239 6.77 -1.16 -7.03
CA HIS A 239 6.13 -2.38 -7.52
C HIS A 239 6.17 -2.45 -9.06
N LYS A 240 6.44 -3.64 -9.62
CA LYS A 240 6.67 -3.79 -11.06
C LYS A 240 5.41 -3.77 -11.92
N SER A 241 4.27 -4.15 -11.38
CA SER A 241 3.02 -4.32 -12.14
C SER A 241 1.93 -3.33 -11.77
N VAL A 242 2.03 -2.68 -10.62
CA VAL A 242 1.03 -1.77 -10.08
C VAL A 242 1.68 -0.42 -9.79
N ASN A 243 0.94 0.67 -9.94
CA ASN A 243 1.43 2.02 -9.62
C ASN A 243 1.51 2.24 -8.10
N LEU A 244 2.36 1.46 -7.44
CA LEU A 244 2.50 1.38 -5.99
C LEU A 244 3.97 1.51 -5.59
N LYS A 245 4.23 2.33 -4.59
CA LYS A 245 5.56 2.55 -4.02
C LYS A 245 5.51 2.51 -2.50
N TYR A 246 6.61 2.06 -1.92
CA TYR A 246 6.87 2.16 -0.48
C TYR A 246 8.19 2.87 -0.25
N TYR A 247 8.22 3.71 0.77
CA TYR A 247 9.42 4.31 1.32
C TYR A 247 9.57 3.79 2.74
N ILE A 248 10.65 3.10 3.02
CA ILE A 248 10.88 2.45 4.32
C ILE A 248 12.22 2.93 4.86
N ALA A 249 12.21 3.40 6.11
CA ALA A 249 13.41 3.84 6.78
C ALA A 249 14.35 2.66 7.07
N LEU A 250 15.64 2.92 6.98
CA LEU A 250 16.70 2.06 7.47
C LEU A 250 17.07 2.43 8.91
N GLU A 251 17.67 1.48 9.61
CA GLU A 251 18.18 1.69 10.95
C GLU A 251 19.52 2.45 10.89
N PRO A 252 19.76 3.39 11.83
CA PRO A 252 21.01 4.13 11.91
C PRO A 252 22.21 3.28 12.33
#